data_d3e85c75ce4ca6cddb2cf5ad5de1f1c8
#
_entry.id   d3e85c75ce4ca6cddb2cf5ad5de1f1c8
#
_cell.length_a   1.000
_cell.length_b   1.000
_cell.length_c   1.000
_cell.angle_alpha   90.00
_cell.angle_beta   90.00
_cell.angle_gamma   90.00
#
_symmetry.space_group_name_H-M   'P 1'
#
loop_
_entity.id
_entity.type
_entity.pdbx_description
1 polymer ?
#
loop_
_entity_poly.entity_id
_entity_poly.type
_entity_poly.pdbx_seq_one_letter_code
_entity_poly.pdbx_strand_id
1 'polypeptide(L)'
;MTLRLSACLVAALFLIACAEPPNKEMDQAQGAIDAARAAGADRYASGEYTAATEGLKRAQDAVTQGDYRQALNEALDSREHAQNAAREAAETRAQLRSEVERDMAQIAALIAEANTRLAAAGRTRTSRRVIDASRRELASVNEPVQKAGAAMKADDYLAARTALRGVKERIEGAMKGLEAPAVQSSRRAR
;
A
#
# COMPACT_ATOMS: atom_id res chain seq x y z
N MET A 1 -8.43 -33.98 -66.49
CA MET A 1 -8.34 -34.26 -65.00
C MET A 1 -7.36 -33.35 -64.32
N THR A 2 -6.39 -32.76 -64.99
CA THR A 2 -5.35 -31.85 -64.44
C THR A 2 -5.82 -30.45 -64.11
N LEU A 3 -6.84 -29.92 -64.79
CA LEU A 3 -7.34 -28.55 -64.58
C LEU A 3 -8.09 -28.37 -63.26
N ARG A 4 -8.71 -29.40 -62.73
CA ARG A 4 -9.43 -29.36 -61.43
C ARG A 4 -8.52 -29.45 -60.20
N LEU A 5 -7.36 -30.11 -60.33
CA LEU A 5 -6.37 -30.16 -59.30
C LEU A 5 -5.62 -28.82 -59.07
N SER A 6 -5.36 -28.08 -60.18
CA SER A 6 -4.71 -26.76 -60.08
C SER A 6 -5.62 -25.72 -59.44
N ALA A 7 -6.95 -25.77 -59.62
CA ALA A 7 -7.88 -24.85 -58.99
C ALA A 7 -7.97 -25.04 -57.44
N CYS A 8 -7.86 -26.29 -56.95
CA CYS A 8 -7.82 -26.56 -55.52
C CYS A 8 -6.50 -26.11 -54.86
N LEU A 9 -5.38 -26.16 -55.55
CA LEU A 9 -4.09 -25.73 -55.02
C LEU A 9 -4.00 -24.22 -54.88
N VAL A 10 -4.58 -23.45 -55.78
CA VAL A 10 -4.66 -21.98 -55.74
C VAL A 10 -5.60 -21.49 -54.63
N ALA A 11 -6.74 -22.19 -54.39
CA ALA A 11 -7.66 -21.85 -53.30
C ALA A 11 -7.08 -22.08 -51.91
N ALA A 12 -6.14 -23.04 -51.75
CA ALA A 12 -5.47 -23.28 -50.46
C ALA A 12 -4.44 -22.21 -50.08
N LEU A 13 -3.89 -21.45 -51.01
CA LEU A 13 -2.92 -20.38 -50.74
C LEU A 13 -3.58 -19.08 -50.26
N PHE A 14 -4.90 -18.88 -50.45
CA PHE A 14 -5.59 -17.66 -49.98
C PHE A 14 -6.04 -17.71 -48.53
N LEU A 15 -5.81 -18.78 -47.77
CA LEU A 15 -6.19 -18.91 -46.36
C LEU A 15 -5.03 -18.51 -45.38
N ILE A 16 -3.92 -18.01 -45.88
CA ILE A 16 -2.96 -17.29 -45.04
C ILE A 16 -3.56 -15.88 -44.85
N ALA A 17 -4.64 -15.80 -44.06
CA ALA A 17 -5.07 -14.53 -43.50
C ALA A 17 -3.85 -13.95 -42.77
N CYS A 18 -3.28 -12.86 -43.29
CA CYS A 18 -2.28 -12.08 -42.60
C CYS A 18 -2.90 -11.65 -41.28
N ALA A 19 -2.65 -12.42 -40.21
CA ALA A 19 -2.99 -11.99 -38.88
C ALA A 19 -2.17 -10.73 -38.62
N GLU A 20 -2.84 -9.63 -38.36
CA GLU A 20 -2.19 -8.36 -38.01
C GLU A 20 -1.86 -8.34 -36.55
N PRO A 21 -0.71 -7.79 -36.14
CA PRO A 21 -0.38 -7.62 -34.71
C PRO A 21 -1.49 -6.85 -33.99
N PRO A 22 -1.86 -7.22 -32.74
CA PRO A 22 -2.93 -6.58 -31.97
C PRO A 22 -2.46 -5.26 -31.33
N ASN A 23 -1.96 -4.34 -32.16
CA ASN A 23 -1.37 -3.08 -31.71
C ASN A 23 -2.36 -2.25 -30.88
N LYS A 24 -3.63 -2.19 -31.30
CA LYS A 24 -4.67 -1.44 -30.62
C LYS A 24 -4.92 -1.95 -29.19
N GLU A 25 -4.97 -3.26 -29.03
CA GLU A 25 -5.19 -3.90 -27.71
C GLU A 25 -3.98 -3.72 -26.81
N MET A 26 -2.78 -3.78 -27.36
CA MET A 26 -1.53 -3.51 -26.63
C MET A 26 -1.44 -2.03 -26.20
N ASP A 27 -1.81 -1.09 -27.07
CA ASP A 27 -1.88 0.33 -26.73
C ASP A 27 -2.93 0.59 -25.63
N GLN A 28 -4.07 -0.09 -25.68
CA GLN A 28 -5.09 -0.02 -24.64
C GLN A 28 -4.60 -0.60 -23.30
N ALA A 29 -3.86 -1.70 -23.33
CA ALA A 29 -3.23 -2.27 -22.14
C ALA A 29 -2.20 -1.33 -21.54
N GLN A 30 -1.34 -0.73 -22.36
CA GLN A 30 -0.38 0.27 -21.91
C GLN A 30 -1.07 1.48 -21.29
N GLY A 31 -2.11 2.01 -21.93
CA GLY A 31 -2.89 3.13 -21.38
C GLY A 31 -3.55 2.80 -20.03
N ALA A 32 -4.04 1.56 -19.88
CA ALA A 32 -4.60 1.09 -18.61
C ALA A 32 -3.54 0.97 -17.51
N ILE A 33 -2.33 0.47 -17.83
CA ILE A 33 -1.18 0.40 -16.91
C ILE A 33 -0.78 1.80 -16.46
N ASP A 34 -0.73 2.77 -17.37
CA ASP A 34 -0.37 4.15 -17.04
C ASP A 34 -1.44 4.80 -16.14
N ALA A 35 -2.72 4.52 -16.38
CA ALA A 35 -3.81 4.95 -15.52
C ALA A 35 -3.73 4.30 -14.12
N ALA A 36 -3.42 3.01 -14.04
CA ALA A 36 -3.22 2.30 -12.78
C ALA A 36 -2.04 2.88 -11.98
N ARG A 37 -0.93 3.19 -12.65
CA ARG A 37 0.22 3.85 -12.03
C ARG A 37 -0.16 5.24 -11.50
N ALA A 38 -0.90 6.02 -12.26
CA ALA A 38 -1.39 7.33 -11.82
C ALA A 38 -2.32 7.23 -10.59
N ALA A 39 -3.06 6.13 -10.46
CA ALA A 39 -3.84 5.81 -9.26
C ALA A 39 -2.98 5.33 -8.07
N GLY A 40 -1.68 5.09 -8.27
CA GLY A 40 -0.75 4.60 -7.26
C GLY A 40 -0.76 3.07 -7.09
N ALA A 41 -1.17 2.33 -8.13
CA ALA A 41 -1.29 0.88 -8.07
C ALA A 41 0.04 0.18 -7.83
N ASP A 42 1.14 0.76 -8.26
CA ASP A 42 2.50 0.29 -7.98
C ASP A 42 2.80 0.15 -6.48
N ARG A 43 2.13 0.96 -5.63
CA ARG A 43 2.30 0.99 -4.17
C ARG A 43 1.14 0.34 -3.41
N TYR A 44 -0.08 0.51 -3.89
CA TYR A 44 -1.30 0.13 -3.18
C TYR A 44 -1.96 -1.15 -3.69
N ALA A 45 -1.60 -1.61 -4.91
CA ALA A 45 -2.10 -2.81 -5.58
C ALA A 45 -0.99 -3.49 -6.41
N SER A 46 0.19 -3.66 -5.82
CA SER A 46 1.41 -4.09 -6.52
C SER A 46 1.27 -5.45 -7.21
N GLY A 47 0.44 -6.36 -6.70
CA GLY A 47 0.21 -7.67 -7.29
C GLY A 47 -0.43 -7.57 -8.68
N GLU A 48 -1.60 -6.94 -8.75
CA GLU A 48 -2.32 -6.71 -10.00
C GLU A 48 -1.53 -5.83 -10.98
N TYR A 49 -0.84 -4.81 -10.46
CA TYR A 49 0.00 -3.94 -11.27
C TYR A 49 1.18 -4.69 -11.91
N THR A 50 1.83 -5.58 -11.18
CA THR A 50 2.89 -6.43 -11.70
C THR A 50 2.35 -7.41 -12.75
N ALA A 51 1.22 -8.06 -12.48
CA ALA A 51 0.57 -8.96 -13.43
C ALA A 51 0.24 -8.25 -14.75
N ALA A 52 -0.26 -7.01 -14.69
CA ALA A 52 -0.53 -6.18 -15.86
C ALA A 52 0.73 -5.90 -16.68
N THR A 53 1.81 -5.45 -16.03
CA THR A 53 3.07 -5.10 -16.72
C THR A 53 3.74 -6.33 -17.34
N GLU A 54 3.72 -7.46 -16.64
CA GLU A 54 4.25 -8.73 -17.15
C GLU A 54 3.38 -9.28 -18.30
N GLY A 55 2.05 -9.15 -18.23
CA GLY A 55 1.14 -9.52 -19.29
C GLY A 55 1.42 -8.75 -20.58
N LEU A 56 1.60 -7.43 -20.50
CA LEU A 56 1.95 -6.63 -21.69
C LEU A 56 3.31 -7.03 -22.27
N LYS A 57 4.29 -7.35 -21.42
CA LYS A 57 5.58 -7.87 -21.89
C LYS A 57 5.41 -9.21 -22.63
N ARG A 58 4.62 -10.14 -22.10
CA ARG A 58 4.33 -11.42 -22.79
C ARG A 58 3.62 -11.18 -24.12
N ALA A 59 2.71 -10.20 -24.21
CA ALA A 59 2.08 -9.82 -25.47
C ALA A 59 3.11 -9.35 -26.51
N GLN A 60 4.07 -8.52 -26.12
CA GLN A 60 5.18 -8.05 -26.97
C GLN A 60 6.06 -9.21 -27.45
N ASP A 61 6.40 -10.12 -26.55
CA ASP A 61 7.20 -11.31 -26.85
C ASP A 61 6.45 -12.21 -27.87
N ALA A 62 5.14 -12.41 -27.71
CA ALA A 62 4.31 -13.18 -28.62
C ALA A 62 4.20 -12.53 -30.03
N VAL A 63 4.13 -11.19 -30.09
CA VAL A 63 4.22 -10.48 -31.38
C VAL A 63 5.55 -10.77 -32.09
N THR A 64 6.65 -10.75 -31.35
CA THR A 64 7.98 -11.04 -31.89
C THR A 64 8.09 -12.47 -32.45
N GLN A 65 7.35 -13.41 -31.86
CA GLN A 65 7.26 -14.80 -32.29
C GLN A 65 6.23 -15.01 -33.43
N GLY A 66 5.45 -13.99 -33.79
CA GLY A 66 4.39 -14.08 -34.77
C GLY A 66 3.11 -14.76 -34.27
N ASP A 67 3.00 -15.06 -32.96
CA ASP A 67 1.78 -15.58 -32.35
C ASP A 67 0.84 -14.43 -31.94
N TYR A 68 0.17 -13.86 -32.93
CA TYR A 68 -0.73 -12.73 -32.72
C TYR A 68 -1.99 -13.08 -31.92
N ARG A 69 -2.38 -14.36 -31.91
CA ARG A 69 -3.50 -14.82 -31.08
C ARG A 69 -3.11 -14.81 -29.58
N GLN A 70 -1.92 -15.31 -29.27
CA GLN A 70 -1.42 -15.23 -27.91
C GLN A 70 -1.18 -13.77 -27.50
N ALA A 71 -0.59 -12.96 -28.39
CA ALA A 71 -0.37 -11.54 -28.13
C ALA A 71 -1.67 -10.80 -27.79
N LEU A 72 -2.76 -11.08 -28.52
CA LEU A 72 -4.08 -10.52 -28.25
C LEU A 72 -4.58 -10.91 -26.85
N ASN A 73 -4.51 -12.20 -26.50
CA ASN A 73 -4.98 -12.67 -25.21
C ASN A 73 -4.18 -12.03 -24.07
N GLU A 74 -2.85 -12.04 -24.15
CA GLU A 74 -1.98 -11.43 -23.14
C GLU A 74 -2.21 -9.91 -22.99
N ALA A 75 -2.50 -9.21 -24.09
CA ALA A 75 -2.83 -7.77 -24.05
C ALA A 75 -4.18 -7.52 -23.38
N LEU A 76 -5.19 -8.35 -23.63
CA LEU A 76 -6.50 -8.26 -22.97
C LEU A 76 -6.42 -8.55 -21.49
N ASP A 77 -5.69 -9.60 -21.09
CA ASP A 77 -5.45 -9.97 -19.69
C ASP A 77 -4.67 -8.86 -18.98
N SER A 78 -3.62 -8.33 -19.61
CA SER A 78 -2.86 -7.19 -19.09
C SER A 78 -3.75 -5.99 -18.81
N ARG A 79 -4.64 -5.65 -19.73
CA ARG A 79 -5.60 -4.54 -19.55
C ARG A 79 -6.54 -4.79 -18.38
N GLU A 80 -7.04 -6.01 -18.24
CA GLU A 80 -7.92 -6.40 -17.14
C GLU A 80 -7.21 -6.26 -15.79
N HIS A 81 -6.00 -6.81 -15.66
CA HIS A 81 -5.16 -6.66 -14.48
C HIS A 81 -4.87 -5.20 -14.15
N ALA A 82 -4.58 -4.36 -15.15
CA ALA A 82 -4.36 -2.93 -14.92
C ALA A 82 -5.62 -2.22 -14.39
N GLN A 83 -6.79 -2.55 -14.88
CA GLN A 83 -8.07 -2.01 -14.40
C GLN A 83 -8.37 -2.47 -12.96
N ASN A 84 -8.07 -3.73 -12.65
CA ASN A 84 -8.18 -4.27 -11.31
C ASN A 84 -7.22 -3.56 -10.36
N ALA A 85 -5.96 -3.38 -10.77
CA ALA A 85 -4.95 -2.65 -10.01
C ALA A 85 -5.38 -1.22 -9.67
N ALA A 86 -5.97 -0.50 -10.63
CA ALA A 86 -6.47 0.86 -10.38
C ALA A 86 -7.60 0.89 -9.35
N ARG A 87 -8.55 -0.07 -9.42
CA ARG A 87 -9.65 -0.18 -8.44
C ARG A 87 -9.13 -0.54 -7.06
N GLU A 88 -8.31 -1.58 -6.96
CA GLU A 88 -7.73 -2.05 -5.71
C GLU A 88 -6.89 -0.94 -5.05
N ALA A 89 -6.10 -0.19 -5.83
CA ALA A 89 -5.33 0.94 -5.33
C ALA A 89 -6.24 2.02 -4.71
N ALA A 90 -7.34 2.36 -5.36
CA ALA A 90 -8.29 3.34 -4.85
C ALA A 90 -8.94 2.86 -3.54
N GLU A 91 -9.36 1.59 -3.47
CA GLU A 91 -9.95 0.98 -2.29
C GLU A 91 -8.95 0.91 -1.13
N THR A 92 -7.74 0.43 -1.39
CA THR A 92 -6.66 0.34 -0.38
C THR A 92 -6.30 1.72 0.17
N ARG A 93 -6.20 2.75 -0.69
CA ARG A 93 -5.96 4.13 -0.25
C ARG A 93 -7.07 4.65 0.65
N ALA A 94 -8.34 4.41 0.29
CA ALA A 94 -9.48 4.84 1.09
C ALA A 94 -9.53 4.15 2.46
N GLN A 95 -9.24 2.84 2.51
CA GLN A 95 -9.16 2.07 3.74
C GLN A 95 -8.03 2.57 4.65
N LEU A 96 -6.82 2.74 4.09
CA LEU A 96 -5.66 3.23 4.82
C LEU A 96 -5.86 4.65 5.36
N ARG A 97 -6.47 5.53 4.55
CA ARG A 97 -6.84 6.87 5.01
C ARG A 97 -7.73 6.80 6.24
N SER A 98 -8.81 6.03 6.18
CA SER A 98 -9.74 5.87 7.30
C SER A 98 -9.09 5.23 8.53
N GLU A 99 -8.17 4.28 8.35
CA GLU A 99 -7.39 3.66 9.42
C GLU A 99 -6.49 4.69 10.09
N VAL A 100 -5.70 5.43 9.31
CA VAL A 100 -4.77 6.45 9.82
C VAL A 100 -5.52 7.59 10.53
N GLU A 101 -6.65 8.05 9.99
CA GLU A 101 -7.47 9.08 10.62
C GLU A 101 -7.98 8.62 12.01
N ARG A 102 -8.44 7.38 12.12
CA ARG A 102 -8.84 6.79 13.42
C ARG A 102 -7.68 6.64 14.38
N ASP A 103 -6.53 6.18 13.89
CA ASP A 103 -5.33 6.03 14.72
C ASP A 103 -4.84 7.37 15.24
N MET A 104 -4.82 8.40 14.42
CA MET A 104 -4.47 9.76 14.82
C MET A 104 -5.40 10.30 15.91
N ALA A 105 -6.73 10.08 15.75
CA ALA A 105 -7.71 10.49 16.76
C ALA A 105 -7.52 9.76 18.10
N GLN A 106 -7.28 8.44 18.06
CA GLN A 106 -7.00 7.65 19.25
C GLN A 106 -5.70 8.07 19.94
N ILE A 107 -4.64 8.30 19.17
CA ILE A 107 -3.35 8.78 19.70
C ILE A 107 -3.51 10.15 20.35
N ALA A 108 -4.27 11.07 19.75
CA ALA A 108 -4.55 12.38 20.34
C ALA A 108 -5.28 12.26 21.69
N ALA A 109 -6.27 11.36 21.78
CA ALA A 109 -6.98 11.08 23.03
C ALA A 109 -6.05 10.47 24.10
N LEU A 110 -5.22 9.50 23.71
CA LEU A 110 -4.23 8.88 24.62
C LEU A 110 -3.19 9.89 25.13
N ILE A 111 -2.71 10.79 24.29
CA ILE A 111 -1.79 11.87 24.70
C ILE A 111 -2.46 12.79 25.73
N ALA A 112 -3.73 13.18 25.50
CA ALA A 112 -4.47 14.03 26.44
C ALA A 112 -4.65 13.32 27.79
N GLU A 113 -5.02 12.05 27.79
CA GLU A 113 -5.12 11.23 29.00
C GLU A 113 -3.79 11.10 29.71
N ALA A 114 -2.71 10.79 28.99
CA ALA A 114 -1.37 10.66 29.54
C ALA A 114 -0.89 11.96 30.20
N ASN A 115 -1.15 13.10 29.58
CA ASN A 115 -0.82 14.40 30.18
C ASN A 115 -1.61 14.67 31.47
N THR A 116 -2.90 14.29 31.52
CA THR A 116 -3.73 14.38 32.72
C THR A 116 -3.17 13.52 33.86
N ARG A 117 -2.82 12.27 33.56
CA ARG A 117 -2.19 11.35 34.53
C ARG A 117 -0.82 11.85 35.01
N LEU A 118 -0.03 12.42 34.11
CA LEU A 118 1.27 13.00 34.41
C LEU A 118 1.13 14.19 35.35
N ALA A 119 0.14 15.06 35.15
CA ALA A 119 -0.16 16.17 36.04
C ALA A 119 -0.65 15.71 37.41
N ALA A 120 -1.47 14.65 37.46
CA ALA A 120 -1.91 14.05 38.75
C ALA A 120 -0.77 13.40 39.49
N ALA A 121 0.13 12.65 38.80
CA ALA A 121 1.32 12.04 39.41
C ALA A 121 2.27 13.06 40.07
N GLY A 122 2.36 14.28 39.51
CA GLY A 122 3.11 15.38 40.08
C GLY A 122 2.59 15.89 41.43
N ARG A 123 1.33 15.59 41.77
CA ARG A 123 0.67 15.96 43.06
C ARG A 123 0.68 14.82 44.07
N THR A 124 1.10 13.63 43.68
CA THR A 124 1.16 12.43 44.53
C THR A 124 2.59 12.10 44.96
N ARG A 125 2.76 11.01 45.70
CA ARG A 125 4.10 10.50 46.12
C ARG A 125 4.81 9.73 44.99
N THR A 126 4.44 9.92 43.75
CA THR A 126 5.11 9.26 42.61
C THR A 126 6.57 9.73 42.51
N SER A 127 7.49 8.81 42.30
CA SER A 127 8.91 9.11 42.15
C SER A 127 9.18 10.08 41.00
N ARG A 128 9.99 11.12 41.20
CA ARG A 128 10.44 12.05 40.17
C ARG A 128 11.04 11.31 38.97
N ARG A 129 11.80 10.25 39.21
CA ARG A 129 12.41 9.44 38.14
C ARG A 129 11.36 8.84 37.19
N VAL A 130 10.25 8.36 37.76
CA VAL A 130 9.14 7.81 36.95
C VAL A 130 8.44 8.93 36.15
N ILE A 131 8.15 10.05 36.79
CA ILE A 131 7.52 11.21 36.14
C ILE A 131 8.37 11.69 34.94
N ASP A 132 9.70 11.85 35.16
CA ASP A 132 10.61 12.32 34.14
C ASP A 132 10.81 11.29 32.99
N ALA A 133 10.78 9.99 33.32
CA ALA A 133 10.81 8.93 32.29
C ALA A 133 9.56 8.96 31.45
N SER A 134 8.37 9.02 32.06
CA SER A 134 7.09 9.12 31.31
C SER A 134 7.01 10.39 30.47
N ARG A 135 7.50 11.53 30.99
CA ARG A 135 7.55 12.80 30.24
C ARG A 135 8.43 12.69 28.99
N ARG A 136 9.61 12.08 29.12
CA ARG A 136 10.49 11.85 27.95
C ARG A 136 9.86 10.94 26.94
N GLU A 137 9.20 9.88 27.37
CA GLU A 137 8.52 8.95 26.46
C GLU A 137 7.38 9.63 25.71
N LEU A 138 6.53 10.42 26.41
CA LEU A 138 5.48 11.23 25.78
C LEU A 138 6.03 12.30 24.84
N ALA A 139 7.17 12.91 25.16
CA ALA A 139 7.81 13.86 24.25
C ALA A 139 8.31 13.18 22.97
N SER A 140 8.77 11.93 23.05
CA SER A 140 9.33 11.18 21.92
C SER A 140 8.27 10.72 20.89
N VAL A 141 6.98 10.75 21.23
CA VAL A 141 5.90 10.41 20.25
C VAL A 141 5.51 11.59 19.37
N ASN A 142 5.93 12.81 19.70
CA ASN A 142 5.57 14.00 18.93
C ASN A 142 6.10 13.94 17.48
N GLU A 143 7.35 13.53 17.31
CA GLU A 143 7.97 13.43 15.97
C GLU A 143 7.25 12.41 15.06
N PRO A 144 6.98 11.15 15.47
CA PRO A 144 6.19 10.21 14.69
C PRO A 144 4.80 10.75 14.33
N VAL A 145 4.11 11.41 15.25
CA VAL A 145 2.78 11.98 15.01
C VAL A 145 2.84 13.11 13.97
N GLN A 146 3.85 13.98 14.06
CA GLN A 146 4.06 15.03 13.06
C GLN A 146 4.40 14.45 11.68
N LYS A 147 5.26 13.42 11.63
CA LYS A 147 5.57 12.71 10.38
C LYS A 147 4.31 12.10 9.74
N ALA A 148 3.48 11.46 10.55
CA ALA A 148 2.21 10.91 10.06
C ALA A 148 1.29 12.01 9.51
N GLY A 149 1.16 13.14 10.21
CA GLY A 149 0.38 14.28 9.76
C GLY A 149 0.90 14.90 8.45
N ALA A 150 2.22 14.96 8.27
CA ALA A 150 2.85 15.42 7.03
C ALA A 150 2.58 14.44 5.88
N ALA A 151 2.71 13.13 6.12
CA ALA A 151 2.44 12.09 5.14
C ALA A 151 0.97 12.06 4.72
N MET A 152 0.03 12.25 5.64
CA MET A 152 -1.41 12.41 5.32
C MET A 152 -1.68 13.59 4.39
N LYS A 153 -1.04 14.72 4.62
CA LYS A 153 -1.18 15.91 3.76
C LYS A 153 -0.60 15.69 2.35
N ALA A 154 0.33 14.76 2.21
CA ALA A 154 0.90 14.34 0.94
C ALA A 154 0.18 13.13 0.31
N ASP A 155 -0.98 12.72 0.85
CA ASP A 155 -1.74 11.52 0.45
C ASP A 155 -0.92 10.21 0.52
N ASP A 156 0.17 10.18 1.31
CA ASP A 156 0.99 8.99 1.54
C ASP A 156 0.55 8.25 2.80
N TYR A 157 -0.56 7.54 2.70
CA TYR A 157 -1.15 6.81 3.84
C TYR A 157 -0.31 5.62 4.31
N LEU A 158 0.51 5.03 3.45
CA LEU A 158 1.45 3.98 3.84
C LEU A 158 2.57 4.53 4.75
N ALA A 159 3.13 5.68 4.39
CA ALA A 159 4.11 6.36 5.23
C ALA A 159 3.49 6.85 6.55
N ALA A 160 2.26 7.38 6.50
CA ALA A 160 1.54 7.80 7.69
C ALA A 160 1.31 6.64 8.67
N ARG A 161 0.78 5.50 8.18
CA ARG A 161 0.61 4.28 8.99
C ARG A 161 1.93 3.78 9.56
N THR A 162 2.99 3.82 8.76
CA THR A 162 4.32 3.39 9.21
C THR A 162 4.85 4.28 10.33
N ALA A 163 4.65 5.59 10.22
CA ALA A 163 5.07 6.55 11.25
C ALA A 163 4.33 6.35 12.58
N LEU A 164 3.06 5.92 12.56
CA LEU A 164 2.27 5.68 13.77
C LEU A 164 2.52 4.32 14.44
N ARG A 165 3.32 3.45 13.81
CA ARG A 165 3.57 2.12 14.35
C ARG A 165 4.23 2.20 15.72
N GLY A 166 3.65 1.53 16.73
CA GLY A 166 4.15 1.46 18.10
C GLY A 166 3.94 2.74 18.91
N VAL A 167 3.31 3.78 18.37
CA VAL A 167 3.07 5.05 19.09
C VAL A 167 2.07 4.86 20.23
N LYS A 168 0.98 4.11 20.00
CA LYS A 168 -0.03 3.82 21.04
C LYS A 168 0.59 3.07 22.22
N GLU A 169 1.32 2.01 21.94
CA GLU A 169 1.99 1.16 22.91
C GLU A 169 2.98 1.96 23.77
N ARG A 170 3.68 2.91 23.18
CA ARG A 170 4.60 3.80 23.90
C ARG A 170 3.87 4.73 24.87
N ILE A 171 2.76 5.32 24.44
CA ILE A 171 1.93 6.19 25.30
C ILE A 171 1.34 5.37 26.44
N GLU A 172 0.78 4.20 26.16
CA GLU A 172 0.21 3.30 27.18
C GLU A 172 1.28 2.83 28.16
N GLY A 173 2.48 2.51 27.68
CA GLY A 173 3.63 2.17 28.51
C GLY A 173 4.01 3.31 29.46
N ALA A 174 4.04 4.55 28.97
CA ALA A 174 4.28 5.74 29.78
C ALA A 174 3.20 5.94 30.86
N MET A 175 1.92 5.74 30.53
CA MET A 175 0.81 5.81 31.48
C MET A 175 0.88 4.72 32.55
N LYS A 176 1.14 3.47 32.14
CA LYS A 176 1.30 2.33 33.08
C LYS A 176 2.44 2.55 34.05
N GLY A 177 3.52 3.17 33.62
CA GLY A 177 4.64 3.56 34.50
C GLY A 177 4.22 4.52 35.61
N LEU A 178 3.24 5.43 35.33
CA LEU A 178 2.73 6.39 36.32
C LEU A 178 1.79 5.75 37.36
N GLU A 179 1.13 4.63 37.01
CA GLU A 179 0.20 3.90 37.88
C GLU A 179 0.93 2.94 38.85
N ALA A 180 2.18 2.55 38.54
CA ALA A 180 2.91 1.63 39.38
C ALA A 180 3.11 2.22 40.78
N PRO A 181 2.62 1.56 41.85
CA PRO A 181 2.75 2.07 43.21
C PRO A 181 4.24 2.24 43.56
N ALA A 182 4.57 3.29 44.29
CA ALA A 182 5.92 3.54 44.83
C ALA A 182 6.27 2.47 45.93
N VAL A 183 6.35 1.21 45.52
CA VAL A 183 6.68 0.08 46.39
C VAL A 183 8.08 -0.41 46.07
N GLN A 184 8.90 -0.36 47.11
CA GLN A 184 10.20 -1.03 47.30
C GLN A 184 11.47 -0.17 47.23
N SER A 185 11.54 0.87 48.05
CA SER A 185 12.86 1.29 48.57
C SER A 185 13.09 1.01 50.06
N SER A 186 12.18 0.30 50.74
CA SER A 186 12.31 0.01 52.17
C SER A 186 12.87 -1.38 52.52
N ARG A 187 13.47 -2.11 51.59
CA ARG A 187 14.03 -3.46 51.86
C ARG A 187 15.56 -3.56 51.72
N ARG A 188 16.29 -2.45 51.89
CA ARG A 188 17.75 -2.52 52.02
C ARG A 188 18.27 -1.59 53.12
N ALA A 189 17.74 -1.77 54.34
CA ALA A 189 18.35 -1.25 55.54
C ALA A 189 17.99 -2.20 56.71
N ARG A 190 18.58 -3.37 56.73
CA ARG A 190 18.87 -4.16 57.93
C ARG A 190 20.02 -5.10 57.62
#